data_f6bd586325afdf8db30135edcf336b56
#
_entry.id   f6bd586325afdf8db30135edcf336b56
#
_cell.length_a   1.000
_cell.length_b   1.000
_cell.length_c   1.000
_cell.angle_alpha   90.00
_cell.angle_beta   90.00
_cell.angle_gamma   90.00
#
_symmetry.space_group_name_H-M   'P 1'
#
loop_
_entity.id
_entity.type
_entity.pdbx_description
1 polymer ?
#
loop_
_entity_poly.entity_id
_entity_poly.type
_entity_poly.pdbx_seq_one_letter_code
_entity_poly.pdbx_strand_id
1 'polypeptide(L)'
;MKEAINSSKPDNKFPKLLEKPKGNIYVLGAGKAAGSMAKAFEDECPFELEGFVVTRYDHFVKTKKIKVVEASHPIPDLNGYNATKKIIQIAKNTSKDDLVIFLISGGASALLCSPLDGINFDDKQKINNELLKSGASIDEMNIVRQSISAVKGGRLLELIKPSNCITYGISDIPGDDPSFIGSGPTIYSNNDPNKLFEILDNYQIEISKEILSIIKTNLLPKGINENFHLIASPMKALKAASNLAKKIGFLPIILSDKLEGDASKEGERMANLALKIKKEKRYKNISLEKPILLLSGGETTVKVNGLGKGGRNSEFALSMVNTLKGNKNILAVSYTHLTLPTKA
;
A
#
# COMPACT_ATOMS: atom_id res chain seq x y z
N MET A 1 -5.70 -20.28 0.26
CA MET A 1 -4.83 -19.33 -0.47
C MET A 1 -5.52 -18.70 -1.68
N LYS A 2 -6.02 -19.46 -2.67
CA LYS A 2 -6.73 -18.90 -3.84
C LYS A 2 -7.84 -17.91 -3.44
N GLU A 3 -8.63 -18.20 -2.41
CA GLU A 3 -9.70 -17.33 -1.92
C GLU A 3 -9.15 -16.01 -1.37
N ALA A 4 -8.06 -16.03 -0.60
CA ALA A 4 -7.41 -14.82 -0.13
C ALA A 4 -6.92 -13.93 -1.29
N ILE A 5 -6.32 -14.55 -2.31
CA ILE A 5 -5.88 -13.85 -3.52
C ILE A 5 -7.07 -13.23 -4.27
N ASN A 6 -8.13 -14.03 -4.51
CA ASN A 6 -9.31 -13.56 -5.23
C ASN A 6 -10.01 -12.40 -4.49
N SER A 7 -10.05 -12.48 -3.15
CA SER A 7 -10.63 -11.39 -2.35
C SER A 7 -9.80 -10.10 -2.35
N SER A 8 -8.56 -10.15 -2.83
CA SER A 8 -7.67 -8.97 -2.94
C SER A 8 -7.64 -8.36 -4.34
N LYS A 9 -8.24 -9.04 -5.34
CA LYS A 9 -8.39 -8.48 -6.69
C LYS A 9 -9.36 -7.29 -6.66
N PRO A 10 -9.15 -6.28 -7.53
CA PRO A 10 -10.04 -5.12 -7.58
C PRO A 10 -11.40 -5.42 -8.21
N ASP A 11 -11.53 -6.52 -8.96
CA ASP A 11 -12.74 -6.88 -9.72
C ASP A 11 -13.96 -7.01 -8.79
N ASN A 12 -15.07 -6.40 -9.16
CA ASN A 12 -16.34 -6.37 -8.42
C ASN A 12 -16.21 -5.80 -6.99
N LYS A 13 -15.29 -4.85 -6.80
CA LYS A 13 -15.03 -4.21 -5.50
C LYS A 13 -15.48 -2.76 -5.43
N PHE A 14 -15.70 -2.13 -6.56
CA PHE A 14 -16.13 -0.74 -6.58
C PHE A 14 -17.63 -0.64 -6.31
N PRO A 15 -18.06 0.27 -5.42
CA PRO A 15 -19.46 0.62 -5.28
C PRO A 15 -20.02 1.12 -6.63
N LYS A 16 -21.20 0.68 -6.99
CA LYS A 16 -21.84 1.15 -8.22
C LYS A 16 -22.11 2.64 -8.12
N LEU A 17 -21.67 3.39 -9.10
CA LEU A 17 -22.10 4.77 -9.29
C LEU A 17 -23.56 4.75 -9.75
N LEU A 18 -24.45 5.24 -8.91
CA LEU A 18 -25.91 5.22 -9.17
C LEU A 18 -26.34 6.31 -10.13
N GLU A 19 -25.63 7.46 -10.10
CA GLU A 19 -25.95 8.64 -10.92
C GLU A 19 -24.70 9.12 -11.67
N LYS A 20 -24.92 9.55 -12.91
CA LYS A 20 -23.87 10.20 -13.69
C LYS A 20 -23.63 11.62 -13.14
N PRO A 21 -22.38 12.03 -12.91
CA PRO A 21 -22.09 13.43 -12.59
C PRO A 21 -22.50 14.33 -13.76
N LYS A 22 -22.75 15.61 -13.47
CA LYS A 22 -23.10 16.61 -14.51
C LYS A 22 -21.97 16.83 -15.50
N GLY A 23 -20.71 16.76 -15.00
CA GLY A 23 -19.49 16.87 -15.79
C GLY A 23 -18.88 15.51 -16.16
N ASN A 24 -17.57 15.48 -16.26
CA ASN A 24 -16.79 14.30 -16.65
C ASN A 24 -16.40 13.45 -15.42
N ILE A 25 -16.07 12.19 -15.69
CA ILE A 25 -15.45 11.30 -14.71
C ILE A 25 -13.97 11.17 -15.06
N TYR A 26 -13.09 11.65 -14.18
CA TYR A 26 -11.64 11.52 -14.29
C TYR A 26 -11.15 10.44 -13.35
N VAL A 27 -10.46 9.43 -13.88
CA VAL A 27 -9.83 8.38 -13.08
C VAL A 27 -8.34 8.67 -12.98
N LEU A 28 -7.87 9.03 -11.80
CA LEU A 28 -6.47 9.27 -11.48
C LEU A 28 -5.97 8.20 -10.51
N GLY A 29 -4.68 7.91 -10.50
CA GLY A 29 -4.20 6.94 -9.52
C GLY A 29 -2.73 6.63 -9.59
N ALA A 30 -2.26 5.94 -8.53
CA ALA A 30 -0.90 5.46 -8.44
C ALA A 30 -0.76 4.23 -7.53
N GLY A 31 0.19 3.38 -7.85
CA GLY A 31 0.55 2.22 -7.04
C GLY A 31 0.76 0.95 -7.86
N LYS A 32 1.31 -0.08 -7.22
CA LYS A 32 1.61 -1.37 -7.86
C LYS A 32 0.37 -2.03 -8.50
N ALA A 33 -0.82 -1.78 -7.94
CA ALA A 33 -2.09 -2.30 -8.45
C ALA A 33 -2.90 -1.26 -9.25
N ALA A 34 -2.38 -0.03 -9.46
CA ALA A 34 -3.16 1.04 -10.08
C ALA A 34 -3.65 0.68 -11.50
N GLY A 35 -2.84 -0.03 -12.30
CA GLY A 35 -3.25 -0.50 -13.62
C GLY A 35 -4.42 -1.48 -13.58
N SER A 36 -4.37 -2.48 -12.70
CA SER A 36 -5.47 -3.46 -12.53
C SER A 36 -6.72 -2.82 -11.91
N MET A 37 -6.55 -1.88 -10.97
CA MET A 37 -7.67 -1.11 -10.42
C MET A 37 -8.34 -0.25 -11.49
N ALA A 38 -7.55 0.42 -12.34
CA ALA A 38 -8.05 1.22 -13.46
C ALA A 38 -8.85 0.36 -14.44
N LYS A 39 -8.32 -0.82 -14.80
CA LYS A 39 -9.01 -1.76 -15.68
C LYS A 39 -10.33 -2.23 -15.10
N ALA A 40 -10.34 -2.66 -13.84
CA ALA A 40 -11.56 -3.12 -13.17
C ALA A 40 -12.58 -2.00 -13.04
N PHE A 41 -12.16 -0.78 -12.65
CA PHE A 41 -13.05 0.37 -12.55
C PHE A 41 -13.65 0.74 -13.93
N GLU A 42 -12.82 0.76 -14.97
CA GLU A 42 -13.27 1.06 -16.34
C GLU A 42 -14.30 0.03 -16.85
N ASP A 43 -14.11 -1.26 -16.52
CA ASP A 43 -15.04 -2.33 -16.93
C ASP A 43 -16.36 -2.31 -16.14
N GLU A 44 -16.34 -1.82 -14.90
CA GLU A 44 -17.50 -1.80 -14.01
C GLU A 44 -18.30 -0.49 -14.08
N CYS A 45 -17.65 0.61 -14.50
CA CYS A 45 -18.31 1.92 -14.59
C CYS A 45 -19.27 1.99 -15.78
N PRO A 46 -20.57 2.30 -15.56
CA PRO A 46 -21.53 2.35 -16.64
C PRO A 46 -21.48 3.65 -17.45
N PHE A 47 -20.64 4.61 -17.05
CA PHE A 47 -20.55 5.94 -17.63
C PHE A 47 -19.24 6.12 -18.40
N GLU A 48 -19.24 7.06 -19.34
CA GLU A 48 -18.01 7.47 -19.99
C GLU A 48 -17.05 8.11 -18.97
N LEU A 49 -15.79 7.76 -19.13
CA LEU A 49 -14.73 8.25 -18.28
C LEU A 49 -13.43 8.40 -19.09
N GLU A 50 -12.52 9.17 -18.56
CA GLU A 50 -11.13 9.22 -19.01
C GLU A 50 -10.20 9.23 -17.80
N GLY A 51 -8.91 8.96 -18.01
CA GLY A 51 -8.03 8.95 -16.86
C GLY A 51 -6.56 8.75 -17.17
N PHE A 52 -5.79 8.83 -16.09
CA PHE A 52 -4.36 8.66 -16.13
C PHE A 52 -3.88 8.05 -14.81
N VAL A 53 -3.24 6.90 -14.87
CA VAL A 53 -2.70 6.22 -13.70
C VAL A 53 -1.23 5.83 -13.91
N VAL A 54 -0.45 5.80 -12.82
CA VAL A 54 0.93 5.36 -12.84
C VAL A 54 1.11 4.09 -12.02
N THR A 55 1.74 3.09 -12.62
CA THR A 55 2.09 1.83 -11.96
C THR A 55 3.59 1.57 -12.03
N ARG A 56 4.08 0.53 -11.37
CA ARG A 56 5.51 0.15 -11.48
C ARG A 56 5.78 -0.57 -12.80
N TYR A 57 7.03 -0.57 -13.23
CA TYR A 57 7.49 -1.37 -14.36
C TYR A 57 7.06 -2.84 -14.24
N ASP A 58 6.75 -3.47 -15.38
CA ASP A 58 6.24 -4.83 -15.51
C ASP A 58 4.84 -5.06 -14.90
N HIS A 59 4.09 -3.99 -14.62
CA HIS A 59 2.71 -4.03 -14.12
C HIS A 59 1.72 -3.30 -15.03
N PHE A 60 2.08 -3.10 -16.29
CA PHE A 60 1.18 -2.51 -17.26
C PHE A 60 -0.07 -3.38 -17.46
N VAL A 61 -1.23 -2.72 -17.50
CA VAL A 61 -2.51 -3.35 -17.83
C VAL A 61 -3.16 -2.53 -18.93
N LYS A 62 -3.60 -3.22 -20.00
CA LYS A 62 -4.28 -2.57 -21.13
C LYS A 62 -5.69 -2.14 -20.72
N THR A 63 -5.97 -0.87 -20.88
CA THR A 63 -7.26 -0.18 -20.66
C THR A 63 -7.77 0.40 -21.98
N LYS A 64 -8.99 0.90 -22.02
CA LYS A 64 -9.62 1.50 -23.21
C LYS A 64 -9.54 3.02 -23.19
N LYS A 65 -9.86 3.64 -22.06
CA LYS A 65 -10.00 5.10 -21.87
C LYS A 65 -9.00 5.68 -20.85
N ILE A 66 -8.53 4.88 -19.93
CA ILE A 66 -7.57 5.30 -18.91
C ILE A 66 -6.15 5.03 -19.40
N LYS A 67 -5.30 6.05 -19.48
CA LYS A 67 -3.89 5.88 -19.85
C LYS A 67 -3.12 5.32 -18.66
N VAL A 68 -2.52 4.15 -18.80
CA VAL A 68 -1.62 3.53 -17.82
C VAL A 68 -0.19 3.80 -18.23
N VAL A 69 0.63 4.34 -17.33
CA VAL A 69 2.07 4.53 -17.54
C VAL A 69 2.86 3.83 -16.46
N GLU A 70 4.10 3.50 -16.75
CA GLU A 70 4.97 2.78 -15.83
C GLU A 70 6.12 3.67 -15.35
N ALA A 71 6.51 3.47 -14.07
CA ALA A 71 7.59 4.19 -13.43
C ALA A 71 8.33 3.30 -12.40
N SER A 72 9.44 3.77 -11.89
CA SER A 72 10.27 3.02 -10.96
C SER A 72 9.71 2.97 -9.52
N HIS A 73 9.87 1.82 -8.91
CA HIS A 73 9.62 1.57 -7.49
C HIS A 73 10.63 0.52 -6.98
N PRO A 74 11.25 0.66 -5.81
CA PRO A 74 10.95 1.62 -4.72
C PRO A 74 11.62 3.00 -4.85
N ILE A 75 12.57 3.17 -5.76
CA ILE A 75 13.27 4.45 -5.97
C ILE A 75 12.56 5.23 -7.06
N PRO A 76 12.12 6.47 -6.79
CA PRO A 76 11.46 7.32 -7.81
C PRO A 76 12.36 7.61 -9.00
N ASP A 77 11.77 7.71 -10.20
CA ASP A 77 12.46 8.12 -11.43
C ASP A 77 11.74 9.29 -12.13
N LEU A 78 12.33 9.75 -13.24
CA LEU A 78 11.77 10.84 -14.03
C LEU A 78 10.42 10.48 -14.67
N ASN A 79 10.16 9.19 -14.95
CA ASN A 79 8.86 8.77 -15.48
C ASN A 79 7.76 8.96 -14.42
N GLY A 80 8.01 8.60 -13.16
CA GLY A 80 7.10 8.86 -12.05
C GLY A 80 6.89 10.35 -11.79
N TYR A 81 7.97 11.16 -11.89
CA TYR A 81 7.87 12.60 -11.79
C TYR A 81 6.98 13.22 -12.88
N ASN A 82 7.22 12.87 -14.15
CA ASN A 82 6.43 13.35 -15.28
C ASN A 82 4.97 12.87 -15.22
N ALA A 83 4.75 11.62 -14.81
CA ALA A 83 3.40 11.08 -14.57
C ALA A 83 2.66 11.87 -13.47
N THR A 84 3.36 12.20 -12.38
CA THR A 84 2.79 13.00 -11.29
C THR A 84 2.43 14.42 -11.76
N LYS A 85 3.27 15.05 -12.57
CA LYS A 85 2.94 16.36 -13.19
C LYS A 85 1.68 16.30 -14.05
N LYS A 86 1.52 15.20 -14.82
CA LYS A 86 0.32 15.01 -15.62
C LYS A 86 -0.94 14.83 -14.76
N ILE A 87 -0.84 14.08 -13.66
CA ILE A 87 -1.93 13.93 -12.68
C ILE A 87 -2.28 15.29 -12.06
N ILE A 88 -1.29 16.09 -11.64
CA ILE A 88 -1.49 17.44 -11.11
C ILE A 88 -2.20 18.33 -12.15
N GLN A 89 -1.79 18.27 -13.41
CA GLN A 89 -2.39 19.06 -14.49
C GLN A 89 -3.86 18.70 -14.67
N ILE A 90 -4.21 17.42 -14.69
CA ILE A 90 -5.61 16.97 -14.82
C ILE A 90 -6.40 17.41 -13.58
N ALA A 91 -5.88 17.18 -12.37
CA ALA A 91 -6.52 17.55 -11.12
C ALA A 91 -6.88 19.05 -11.06
N LYS A 92 -5.96 19.94 -11.46
CA LYS A 92 -6.18 21.39 -11.49
C LYS A 92 -7.23 21.85 -12.50
N ASN A 93 -7.50 21.05 -13.53
CA ASN A 93 -8.44 21.40 -14.61
C ASN A 93 -9.85 20.84 -14.37
N THR A 94 -10.08 20.14 -13.26
CA THR A 94 -11.41 19.66 -12.91
C THR A 94 -12.32 20.77 -12.38
N SER A 95 -13.62 20.65 -12.60
CA SER A 95 -14.65 21.59 -12.19
C SER A 95 -15.57 21.01 -11.11
N LYS A 96 -16.40 21.84 -10.50
CA LYS A 96 -17.37 21.41 -9.48
C LYS A 96 -18.38 20.36 -9.95
N ASP A 97 -18.60 20.27 -11.26
CA ASP A 97 -19.57 19.35 -11.87
C ASP A 97 -18.92 17.99 -12.23
N ASP A 98 -17.58 17.91 -12.15
CA ASP A 98 -16.81 16.70 -12.42
C ASP A 98 -16.71 15.79 -11.19
N LEU A 99 -16.41 14.53 -11.44
CA LEU A 99 -16.10 13.53 -10.42
C LEU A 99 -14.70 12.98 -10.66
N VAL A 100 -13.84 13.08 -9.65
CA VAL A 100 -12.53 12.42 -9.66
C VAL A 100 -12.60 11.12 -8.87
N ILE A 101 -12.23 10.04 -9.51
CA ILE A 101 -11.97 8.74 -8.87
C ILE A 101 -10.46 8.61 -8.70
N PHE A 102 -10.00 8.52 -7.46
CA PHE A 102 -8.58 8.34 -7.18
C PHE A 102 -8.28 6.91 -6.74
N LEU A 103 -7.45 6.20 -7.52
CA LEU A 103 -7.09 4.80 -7.28
C LEU A 103 -5.70 4.73 -6.66
N ILE A 104 -5.61 4.21 -5.43
CA ILE A 104 -4.34 4.15 -4.71
C ILE A 104 -4.02 2.76 -4.19
N SER A 105 -2.76 2.36 -4.28
CA SER A 105 -2.29 1.10 -3.69
C SER A 105 -0.84 1.20 -3.22
N GLY A 106 -0.33 0.14 -2.62
CA GLY A 106 1.06 0.06 -2.17
C GLY A 106 2.05 0.47 -3.25
N GLY A 107 3.14 1.12 -2.82
CA GLY A 107 4.17 1.68 -3.71
C GLY A 107 3.87 3.06 -4.29
N ALA A 108 2.66 3.60 -4.12
CA ALA A 108 2.27 4.91 -4.62
C ALA A 108 3.19 6.05 -4.12
N SER A 109 3.79 5.91 -2.95
CA SER A 109 4.68 6.94 -2.41
C SER A 109 5.91 7.22 -3.29
N ALA A 110 6.45 6.21 -3.97
CA ALA A 110 7.54 6.36 -4.94
C ALA A 110 7.04 6.78 -6.32
N LEU A 111 5.88 6.28 -6.74
CA LEU A 111 5.31 6.53 -8.06
C LEU A 111 4.72 7.95 -8.20
N LEU A 112 4.19 8.53 -7.09
CA LEU A 112 3.75 9.93 -7.00
C LEU A 112 4.87 10.79 -6.37
N CYS A 113 5.76 11.30 -7.18
CA CYS A 113 7.03 11.86 -6.70
C CYS A 113 7.31 13.31 -7.10
N SER A 114 6.30 14.17 -7.27
CA SER A 114 6.53 15.60 -7.48
C SER A 114 6.92 16.30 -6.17
N PRO A 115 8.07 17.02 -6.12
CA PRO A 115 8.39 17.91 -5.01
C PRO A 115 7.52 19.18 -5.01
N LEU A 116 7.51 19.92 -3.91
CA LEU A 116 6.97 21.28 -3.87
C LEU A 116 7.69 22.18 -4.87
N ASP A 117 7.00 23.21 -5.35
CA ASP A 117 7.60 24.22 -6.22
C ASP A 117 8.79 24.90 -5.51
N GLY A 118 9.90 25.02 -6.22
CA GLY A 118 11.16 25.51 -5.68
C GLY A 118 12.09 24.44 -5.08
N ILE A 119 11.61 23.19 -4.90
CA ILE A 119 12.46 22.04 -4.55
C ILE A 119 12.69 21.23 -5.83
N ASN A 120 13.94 20.97 -6.18
CA ASN A 120 14.24 20.15 -7.34
C ASN A 120 14.08 18.65 -7.05
N PHE A 121 14.04 17.84 -8.12
CA PHE A 121 13.81 16.40 -7.99
C PHE A 121 14.99 15.69 -7.30
N ASP A 122 16.22 16.13 -7.56
CA ASP A 122 17.43 15.52 -7.01
C ASP A 122 17.53 15.77 -5.49
N ASP A 123 17.20 16.97 -5.02
CA ASP A 123 17.11 17.27 -3.59
C ASP A 123 16.10 16.40 -2.88
N LYS A 124 14.93 16.21 -3.50
CA LYS A 124 13.92 15.30 -2.95
C LYS A 124 14.42 13.87 -2.88
N GLN A 125 15.13 13.39 -3.92
CA GLN A 125 15.72 12.04 -3.90
C GLN A 125 16.81 11.93 -2.82
N LYS A 126 17.67 12.94 -2.66
CA LYS A 126 18.69 12.97 -1.62
C LYS A 126 18.07 12.85 -0.23
N ILE A 127 17.09 13.69 0.09
CA ILE A 127 16.37 13.66 1.37
C ILE A 127 15.73 12.27 1.61
N ASN A 128 15.06 11.69 0.61
CA ASN A 128 14.49 10.36 0.74
C ASN A 128 15.53 9.27 1.01
N ASN A 129 16.71 9.36 0.38
CA ASN A 129 17.80 8.40 0.58
C ASN A 129 18.41 8.51 1.98
N GLU A 130 18.57 9.72 2.50
CA GLU A 130 19.02 9.98 3.87
C GLU A 130 18.01 9.42 4.89
N LEU A 131 16.71 9.65 4.69
CA LEU A 131 15.65 9.07 5.51
C LEU A 131 15.69 7.54 5.54
N LEU A 132 15.89 6.88 4.39
CA LEU A 132 15.96 5.42 4.32
C LEU A 132 17.18 4.84 5.08
N LYS A 133 18.27 5.61 5.18
CA LYS A 133 19.50 5.23 5.89
C LYS A 133 19.47 5.57 7.37
N SER A 134 18.64 6.52 7.78
CA SER A 134 18.62 7.06 9.15
C SER A 134 18.08 6.09 10.20
N GLY A 135 17.29 5.09 9.79
CA GLY A 135 16.57 4.23 10.72
C GLY A 135 15.29 4.85 11.29
N ALA A 136 14.85 5.99 10.74
CA ALA A 136 13.57 6.62 11.09
C ALA A 136 12.41 5.64 10.90
N SER A 137 11.41 5.72 11.77
CA SER A 137 10.19 4.94 11.64
C SER A 137 9.42 5.32 10.37
N ILE A 138 8.53 4.44 9.91
CA ILE A 138 7.73 4.71 8.70
C ILE A 138 6.84 5.95 8.88
N ASP A 139 6.38 6.20 10.10
CA ASP A 139 5.58 7.37 10.46
C ASP A 139 6.40 8.66 10.31
N GLU A 140 7.61 8.68 10.86
CA GLU A 140 8.53 9.81 10.75
C GLU A 140 8.94 10.05 9.30
N MET A 141 9.27 8.99 8.56
CA MET A 141 9.56 9.10 7.12
C MET A 141 8.38 9.71 6.34
N ASN A 142 7.14 9.35 6.67
CA ASN A 142 5.97 9.90 6.01
C ASN A 142 5.76 11.39 6.31
N ILE A 143 6.02 11.84 7.54
CA ILE A 143 5.97 13.26 7.89
C ILE A 143 6.90 14.08 6.99
N VAL A 144 8.17 13.66 6.84
CA VAL A 144 9.12 14.36 5.99
C VAL A 144 8.70 14.28 4.51
N ARG A 145 8.30 13.10 4.02
CA ARG A 145 7.86 12.91 2.62
C ARG A 145 6.65 13.78 2.27
N GLN A 146 5.69 13.92 3.19
CA GLN A 146 4.54 14.80 3.00
C GLN A 146 4.96 16.27 2.95
N SER A 147 5.88 16.68 3.81
CA SER A 147 6.31 18.08 3.93
C SER A 147 7.01 18.62 2.67
N ILE A 148 7.73 17.76 1.92
CA ILE A 148 8.45 18.15 0.70
C ILE A 148 7.72 17.80 -0.60
N SER A 149 6.45 17.41 -0.55
CA SER A 149 5.72 16.89 -1.71
C SER A 149 4.60 17.81 -2.16
N ALA A 150 4.44 18.00 -3.46
CA ALA A 150 3.34 18.74 -4.06
C ALA A 150 2.00 18.00 -4.06
N VAL A 151 1.98 16.71 -3.73
CA VAL A 151 0.76 15.87 -3.88
C VAL A 151 0.39 15.07 -2.63
N LYS A 152 1.29 14.91 -1.65
CA LYS A 152 1.06 14.08 -0.46
C LYS A 152 0.36 14.87 0.66
N GLY A 153 -0.15 14.15 1.68
CA GLY A 153 -0.77 14.75 2.86
C GLY A 153 -1.99 15.61 2.56
N GLY A 154 -2.83 15.18 1.61
CA GLY A 154 -4.05 15.88 1.20
C GLY A 154 -3.86 16.93 0.11
N ARG A 155 -2.62 17.26 -0.29
CA ARG A 155 -2.39 18.31 -1.29
C ARG A 155 -3.00 17.99 -2.65
N LEU A 156 -3.02 16.72 -3.07
CA LEU A 156 -3.69 16.36 -4.32
C LEU A 156 -5.20 16.58 -4.24
N LEU A 157 -5.82 16.32 -3.07
CA LEU A 157 -7.24 16.60 -2.87
C LEU A 157 -7.54 18.10 -2.99
N GLU A 158 -6.65 18.97 -2.47
CA GLU A 158 -6.81 20.43 -2.65
C GLU A 158 -6.70 20.85 -4.13
N LEU A 159 -5.83 20.20 -4.91
CA LEU A 159 -5.72 20.47 -6.34
C LEU A 159 -6.95 20.00 -7.14
N ILE A 160 -7.66 18.97 -6.65
CA ILE A 160 -8.90 18.46 -7.25
C ILE A 160 -10.09 19.37 -6.98
N LYS A 161 -10.11 20.07 -5.85
CA LYS A 161 -11.20 21.00 -5.52
C LYS A 161 -11.39 22.10 -6.60
N PRO A 162 -12.63 22.48 -6.92
CA PRO A 162 -13.89 22.18 -6.21
C PRO A 162 -14.60 20.89 -6.67
N SER A 163 -13.97 20.05 -7.47
CA SER A 163 -14.52 18.76 -7.90
C SER A 163 -14.70 17.79 -6.73
N ASN A 164 -15.69 16.91 -6.81
CA ASN A 164 -15.84 15.80 -5.89
C ASN A 164 -14.75 14.75 -6.14
N CYS A 165 -14.18 14.19 -5.07
CA CYS A 165 -13.20 13.13 -5.15
C CYS A 165 -13.63 11.92 -4.32
N ILE A 166 -13.61 10.74 -4.93
CA ILE A 166 -13.78 9.45 -4.25
C ILE A 166 -12.48 8.68 -4.37
N THR A 167 -11.91 8.24 -3.26
CA THR A 167 -10.66 7.49 -3.24
C THR A 167 -10.93 6.02 -2.94
N TYR A 168 -10.46 5.14 -3.81
CA TYR A 168 -10.45 3.69 -3.58
C TYR A 168 -9.03 3.21 -3.32
N GLY A 169 -8.83 2.52 -2.18
CA GLY A 169 -7.54 2.06 -1.73
C GLY A 169 -7.41 0.54 -1.66
N ILE A 170 -6.24 0.02 -2.07
CA ILE A 170 -5.76 -1.31 -1.72
C ILE A 170 -4.58 -1.13 -0.78
N SER A 171 -4.71 -1.60 0.45
CA SER A 171 -3.67 -1.51 1.47
C SER A 171 -2.76 -2.73 1.44
N ASP A 172 -1.45 -2.49 1.56
CA ASP A 172 -0.43 -3.50 1.84
C ASP A 172 0.33 -3.17 3.16
N ILE A 173 -0.17 -2.20 3.92
CA ILE A 173 0.45 -1.74 5.17
C ILE A 173 -0.28 -2.26 6.41
N PRO A 174 0.43 -2.46 7.53
CA PRO A 174 -0.18 -2.82 8.80
C PRO A 174 -1.16 -1.76 9.30
N GLY A 175 -2.38 -2.18 9.65
CA GLY A 175 -3.39 -1.29 10.23
C GLY A 175 -4.26 -0.52 9.26
N ASP A 176 -3.97 -0.59 7.96
CA ASP A 176 -4.81 -0.05 6.88
C ASP A 176 -5.12 1.46 6.99
N ASP A 177 -4.26 2.24 7.68
CA ASP A 177 -4.45 3.69 7.80
C ASP A 177 -4.29 4.38 6.43
N PRO A 178 -5.33 5.05 5.91
CA PRO A 178 -5.29 5.68 4.59
C PRO A 178 -4.20 6.74 4.44
N SER A 179 -3.80 7.40 5.54
CA SER A 179 -2.78 8.45 5.52
C SER A 179 -1.38 7.93 5.19
N PHE A 180 -1.15 6.63 5.38
CA PHE A 180 0.11 5.96 5.06
C PHE A 180 0.12 5.35 3.66
N ILE A 181 -1.03 5.05 3.06
CA ILE A 181 -1.08 4.52 1.69
C ILE A 181 -0.64 5.62 0.72
N GLY A 182 0.54 5.43 0.11
CA GLY A 182 1.14 6.43 -0.77
C GLY A 182 1.45 7.78 -0.10
N SER A 183 1.50 7.82 1.26
CA SER A 183 1.61 9.04 2.08
C SER A 183 0.40 9.99 1.92
N GLY A 184 -0.79 9.44 1.69
CA GLY A 184 -2.08 10.13 1.73
C GLY A 184 -2.26 11.27 0.72
N PRO A 185 -2.20 11.04 -0.61
CA PRO A 185 -2.37 12.14 -1.57
C PRO A 185 -3.72 12.85 -1.46
N THR A 186 -4.77 12.08 -1.21
CA THR A 186 -6.15 12.56 -1.06
C THR A 186 -6.66 12.47 0.38
N ILE A 187 -5.75 12.32 1.34
CA ILE A 187 -6.05 12.20 2.76
C ILE A 187 -5.32 13.30 3.51
N TYR A 188 -6.04 14.14 4.22
CA TYR A 188 -5.45 15.16 5.07
C TYR A 188 -4.66 14.52 6.22
N SER A 189 -3.47 15.05 6.43
CA SER A 189 -2.61 14.63 7.52
C SER A 189 -2.93 15.42 8.79
N ASN A 190 -3.02 14.71 9.93
CA ASN A 190 -3.16 15.33 11.24
C ASN A 190 -1.80 15.55 11.93
N ASN A 191 -0.70 15.44 11.19
CA ASN A 191 0.63 15.59 11.76
C ASN A 191 0.89 17.02 12.24
N ASP A 192 1.52 17.13 13.40
CA ASP A 192 2.05 18.40 13.91
C ASP A 192 3.21 18.85 13.00
N PRO A 193 3.15 20.06 12.43
CA PRO A 193 4.24 20.60 11.62
C PRO A 193 5.59 20.66 12.35
N ASN A 194 5.59 20.80 13.69
CA ASN A 194 6.82 20.87 14.47
C ASN A 194 7.58 19.54 14.49
N LYS A 195 6.88 18.40 14.40
CA LYS A 195 7.52 17.08 14.36
C LYS A 195 8.49 16.91 13.19
N LEU A 196 8.30 17.64 12.09
CA LEU A 196 9.25 17.63 10.99
C LEU A 196 10.65 18.06 11.46
N PHE A 197 10.73 19.18 12.18
CA PHE A 197 12.02 19.74 12.62
C PHE A 197 12.70 18.85 13.65
N GLU A 198 11.93 18.26 14.56
CA GLU A 198 12.40 17.26 15.53
C GLU A 198 13.01 16.04 14.82
N ILE A 199 12.34 15.52 13.77
CA ILE A 199 12.82 14.38 12.98
C ILE A 199 14.12 14.74 12.25
N LEU A 200 14.17 15.89 11.60
CA LEU A 200 15.36 16.34 10.88
C LEU A 200 16.58 16.47 11.82
N ASP A 201 16.37 16.98 13.03
CA ASP A 201 17.42 17.15 14.03
C ASP A 201 17.84 15.80 14.63
N ASN A 202 16.90 14.98 15.05
CA ASN A 202 17.17 13.68 15.65
C ASN A 202 17.97 12.73 14.74
N TYR A 203 17.69 12.77 13.44
CA TYR A 203 18.35 11.93 12.44
C TYR A 203 19.45 12.65 11.66
N GLN A 204 19.77 13.90 12.02
CA GLN A 204 20.80 14.73 11.37
C GLN A 204 20.65 14.80 9.85
N ILE A 205 19.39 14.93 9.39
CA ILE A 205 19.08 15.05 7.96
C ILE A 205 19.28 16.50 7.53
N GLU A 206 20.29 16.71 6.72
CA GLU A 206 20.61 18.06 6.23
C GLU A 206 19.65 18.51 5.14
N ILE A 207 18.97 19.62 5.39
CA ILE A 207 18.09 20.31 4.43
C ILE A 207 18.54 21.77 4.31
N SER A 208 18.65 22.28 3.10
CA SER A 208 19.07 23.66 2.89
C SER A 208 18.08 24.67 3.48
N LYS A 209 18.56 25.88 3.81
CA LYS A 209 17.72 26.97 4.36
C LYS A 209 16.59 27.33 3.39
N GLU A 210 16.86 27.28 2.09
CA GLU A 210 15.90 27.57 1.03
C GLU A 210 14.74 26.54 1.06
N ILE A 211 15.05 25.23 1.13
CA ILE A 211 14.04 24.16 1.23
C ILE A 211 13.25 24.29 2.53
N LEU A 212 13.91 24.57 3.65
CA LEU A 212 13.20 24.79 4.93
C LEU A 212 12.25 25.98 4.86
N SER A 213 12.63 27.07 4.18
CA SER A 213 11.77 28.24 3.94
C SER A 213 10.53 27.85 3.11
N ILE A 214 10.72 27.07 2.03
CA ILE A 214 9.63 26.59 1.19
C ILE A 214 8.66 25.73 2.02
N ILE A 215 9.16 24.81 2.84
CA ILE A 215 8.32 23.97 3.69
C ILE A 215 7.51 24.80 4.70
N LYS A 216 8.13 25.79 5.34
CA LYS A 216 7.46 26.67 6.31
C LYS A 216 6.32 27.49 5.70
N THR A 217 6.44 27.88 4.44
CA THR A 217 5.39 28.63 3.72
C THR A 217 4.34 27.75 3.06
N ASN A 218 4.61 26.44 2.91
CA ASN A 218 3.72 25.47 2.29
C ASN A 218 3.28 24.39 3.29
N LEU A 219 2.56 24.79 4.33
CA LEU A 219 2.04 23.84 5.32
C LEU A 219 1.07 22.83 4.70
N LEU A 220 0.95 21.67 5.33
CA LEU A 220 -0.02 20.65 4.93
C LEU A 220 -1.44 21.18 5.08
N PRO A 221 -2.33 20.93 4.11
CA PRO A 221 -3.73 21.30 4.21
C PRO A 221 -4.40 20.54 5.34
N LYS A 222 -5.44 21.13 5.91
CA LYS A 222 -6.29 20.53 6.95
C LYS A 222 -7.71 20.39 6.43
N GLY A 223 -8.38 19.31 6.81
CA GLY A 223 -9.75 19.04 6.38
C GLY A 223 -10.27 17.72 6.94
N ILE A 224 -11.44 17.32 6.46
CA ILE A 224 -12.11 16.07 6.85
C ILE A 224 -11.89 15.04 5.75
N ASN A 225 -11.62 13.80 6.14
CA ASN A 225 -11.40 12.67 5.23
C ASN A 225 -12.70 11.87 5.11
N GLU A 226 -13.56 12.21 4.14
CA GLU A 226 -14.90 11.62 4.06
C GLU A 226 -15.04 10.50 3.02
N ASN A 227 -14.33 10.57 1.90
CA ASN A 227 -14.60 9.73 0.73
C ASN A 227 -13.47 8.74 0.42
N PHE A 228 -12.94 8.05 1.44
CA PHE A 228 -11.97 6.97 1.27
C PHE A 228 -12.62 5.60 1.49
N HIS A 229 -12.48 4.72 0.52
CA HIS A 229 -12.99 3.35 0.56
C HIS A 229 -11.87 2.34 0.38
N LEU A 230 -11.59 1.58 1.43
CA LEU A 230 -10.64 0.48 1.36
C LEU A 230 -11.31 -0.72 0.67
N ILE A 231 -10.90 -1.06 -0.55
CA ILE A 231 -11.50 -2.15 -1.33
C ILE A 231 -10.83 -3.51 -1.08
N ALA A 232 -9.54 -3.52 -0.75
CA ALA A 232 -8.82 -4.73 -0.35
C ALA A 232 -7.75 -4.41 0.69
N SER A 233 -7.48 -5.38 1.59
CA SER A 233 -6.41 -5.32 2.58
C SER A 233 -5.99 -6.71 3.06
N PRO A 234 -4.84 -6.84 3.75
CA PRO A 234 -4.41 -8.11 4.33
C PRO A 234 -5.48 -8.75 5.23
N MET A 235 -6.11 -7.97 6.11
CA MET A 235 -7.15 -8.48 7.01
C MET A 235 -8.40 -8.97 6.23
N LYS A 236 -8.81 -8.26 5.17
CA LYS A 236 -9.92 -8.72 4.31
C LYS A 236 -9.61 -10.05 3.64
N ALA A 237 -8.37 -10.23 3.17
CA ALA A 237 -7.90 -11.47 2.57
C ALA A 237 -7.89 -12.64 3.58
N LEU A 238 -7.39 -12.40 4.79
CA LEU A 238 -7.38 -13.39 5.85
C LEU A 238 -8.80 -13.80 6.28
N LYS A 239 -9.72 -12.83 6.38
CA LYS A 239 -11.14 -13.11 6.66
C LYS A 239 -11.80 -13.94 5.57
N ALA A 240 -11.52 -13.67 4.29
CA ALA A 240 -12.04 -14.46 3.18
C ALA A 240 -11.54 -15.92 3.24
N ALA A 241 -10.23 -16.10 3.46
CA ALA A 241 -9.64 -17.43 3.66
C ALA A 241 -10.22 -18.15 4.88
N SER A 242 -10.40 -17.44 5.99
CA SER A 242 -11.02 -17.96 7.21
C SER A 242 -12.46 -18.45 6.97
N ASN A 243 -13.26 -17.67 6.26
CA ASN A 243 -14.64 -18.03 5.95
C ASN A 243 -14.74 -19.28 5.07
N LEU A 244 -13.87 -19.39 4.06
CA LEU A 244 -13.79 -20.59 3.23
C LEU A 244 -13.35 -21.80 4.06
N ALA A 245 -12.31 -21.64 4.90
CA ALA A 245 -11.82 -22.71 5.77
C ALA A 245 -12.91 -23.28 6.70
N LYS A 246 -13.73 -22.41 7.30
CA LYS A 246 -14.89 -22.83 8.11
C LYS A 246 -15.87 -23.68 7.30
N LYS A 247 -16.18 -23.25 6.06
CA LYS A 247 -17.13 -23.98 5.18
C LYS A 247 -16.64 -25.38 4.83
N ILE A 248 -15.33 -25.59 4.71
CA ILE A 248 -14.73 -26.88 4.37
C ILE A 248 -14.27 -27.68 5.60
N GLY A 249 -14.71 -27.31 6.80
CA GLY A 249 -14.55 -28.11 8.02
C GLY A 249 -13.30 -27.86 8.84
N PHE A 250 -12.51 -26.80 8.54
CA PHE A 250 -11.38 -26.39 9.37
C PHE A 250 -11.81 -25.45 10.50
N LEU A 251 -10.99 -25.38 11.54
CA LEU A 251 -11.01 -24.32 12.54
C LEU A 251 -9.96 -23.27 12.19
N PRO A 252 -10.34 -22.14 11.53
CA PRO A 252 -9.38 -21.10 11.19
C PRO A 252 -9.12 -20.17 12.39
N ILE A 253 -7.86 -19.85 12.60
CA ILE A 253 -7.38 -18.91 13.60
C ILE A 253 -6.54 -17.86 12.90
N ILE A 254 -7.05 -16.62 12.84
CA ILE A 254 -6.27 -15.47 12.36
C ILE A 254 -5.38 -15.00 13.51
N LEU A 255 -4.07 -15.10 13.32
CA LEU A 255 -3.08 -14.73 14.32
C LEU A 255 -2.77 -13.23 14.27
N SER A 256 -2.50 -12.70 13.08
CA SER A 256 -2.16 -11.30 12.85
C SER A 256 -2.24 -10.99 11.36
N ASP A 257 -2.51 -9.74 11.01
CA ASP A 257 -2.30 -9.15 9.68
C ASP A 257 -1.06 -8.23 9.63
N LYS A 258 -0.31 -8.19 10.75
CA LYS A 258 0.85 -7.31 11.00
C LYS A 258 2.07 -8.11 11.41
N LEU A 259 2.32 -9.26 10.75
CA LEU A 259 3.49 -10.07 11.04
C LEU A 259 4.72 -9.34 10.47
N GLU A 260 5.59 -8.88 11.34
CA GLU A 260 6.84 -8.18 11.02
C GLU A 260 8.01 -8.84 11.71
N GLY A 261 9.23 -8.46 11.33
CA GLY A 261 10.45 -8.96 11.93
C GLY A 261 11.28 -9.84 11.00
N ASP A 262 12.31 -10.44 11.53
CA ASP A 262 13.21 -11.34 10.80
C ASP A 262 12.50 -12.63 10.37
N ALA A 263 12.55 -12.95 9.08
CA ALA A 263 11.83 -14.07 8.48
C ALA A 263 12.18 -15.41 9.11
N SER A 264 13.44 -15.63 9.49
CA SER A 264 13.90 -16.86 10.12
C SER A 264 13.33 -17.01 11.53
N LYS A 265 13.41 -15.94 12.33
CA LYS A 265 12.88 -15.94 13.71
C LYS A 265 11.36 -16.11 13.75
N GLU A 266 10.66 -15.41 12.85
CA GLU A 266 9.20 -15.53 12.76
C GLU A 266 8.76 -16.91 12.25
N GLY A 267 9.51 -17.52 11.32
CA GLY A 267 9.30 -18.90 10.89
C GLY A 267 9.45 -19.90 12.03
N GLU A 268 10.51 -19.77 12.82
CA GLU A 268 10.72 -20.59 14.02
C GLU A 268 9.60 -20.42 15.04
N ARG A 269 9.22 -19.18 15.34
CA ARG A 269 8.14 -18.85 16.26
C ARG A 269 6.82 -19.47 15.83
N MET A 270 6.50 -19.40 14.54
CA MET A 270 5.28 -19.98 13.98
C MET A 270 5.27 -21.50 14.02
N ALA A 271 6.40 -22.15 13.74
CA ALA A 271 6.54 -23.59 13.82
C ALA A 271 6.38 -24.08 15.27
N ASN A 272 7.02 -23.41 16.24
CA ASN A 272 6.89 -23.73 17.67
C ASN A 272 5.44 -23.56 18.16
N LEU A 273 4.74 -22.52 17.70
CA LEU A 273 3.31 -22.35 17.99
C LEU A 273 2.48 -23.53 17.46
N ALA A 274 2.73 -23.96 16.22
CA ALA A 274 2.02 -25.09 15.61
C ALA A 274 2.28 -26.40 16.37
N LEU A 275 3.55 -26.65 16.79
CA LEU A 275 3.91 -27.80 17.61
C LEU A 275 3.22 -27.79 18.98
N LYS A 276 3.20 -26.63 19.64
CA LYS A 276 2.51 -26.43 20.93
C LYS A 276 1.04 -26.74 20.82
N ILE A 277 0.36 -26.15 19.83
CA ILE A 277 -1.06 -26.38 19.56
C ILE A 277 -1.35 -27.85 19.31
N LYS A 278 -0.52 -28.52 18.49
CA LYS A 278 -0.65 -29.96 18.22
C LYS A 278 -0.52 -30.80 19.49
N LYS A 279 0.47 -30.49 20.35
CA LYS A 279 0.73 -31.22 21.61
C LYS A 279 -0.41 -31.03 22.61
N GLU A 280 -0.84 -29.78 22.80
CA GLU A 280 -1.84 -29.42 23.82
C GLU A 280 -3.29 -29.70 23.33
N LYS A 281 -3.50 -29.95 22.05
CA LYS A 281 -4.82 -30.10 21.41
C LYS A 281 -5.77 -28.93 21.74
N ARG A 282 -5.21 -27.74 21.96
CA ARG A 282 -5.94 -26.52 22.24
C ARG A 282 -5.18 -25.29 21.80
N TYR A 283 -5.90 -24.21 21.51
CA TYR A 283 -5.35 -22.89 21.31
C TYR A 283 -6.09 -21.91 22.22
N LYS A 284 -5.36 -21.30 23.19
CA LYS A 284 -5.95 -20.53 24.28
C LYS A 284 -7.03 -21.39 24.98
N ASN A 285 -8.27 -20.93 25.02
CA ASN A 285 -9.40 -21.62 25.67
C ASN A 285 -10.23 -22.47 24.69
N ILE A 286 -9.77 -22.65 23.43
CA ILE A 286 -10.49 -23.38 22.39
C ILE A 286 -9.95 -24.80 22.34
N SER A 287 -10.83 -25.80 22.61
CA SER A 287 -10.55 -27.21 22.35
C SER A 287 -10.58 -27.51 20.84
N LEU A 288 -9.71 -28.41 20.39
CA LEU A 288 -9.46 -28.64 18.96
C LEU A 288 -9.97 -30.00 18.53
N GLU A 289 -11.21 -30.02 18.09
CA GLU A 289 -11.88 -31.21 17.55
C GLU A 289 -11.75 -31.31 16.02
N LYS A 290 -11.34 -30.22 15.36
CA LYS A 290 -11.22 -30.09 13.90
C LYS A 290 -9.79 -29.79 13.50
N PRO A 291 -9.40 -30.09 12.24
CA PRO A 291 -8.13 -29.60 11.70
C PRO A 291 -8.05 -28.06 11.78
N ILE A 292 -6.89 -27.56 12.19
CA ILE A 292 -6.68 -26.14 12.41
C ILE A 292 -6.03 -25.52 11.17
N LEU A 293 -6.42 -24.28 10.86
CA LEU A 293 -5.74 -23.44 9.91
C LEU A 293 -5.27 -22.16 10.60
N LEU A 294 -3.97 -22.04 10.84
CA LEU A 294 -3.36 -20.80 11.32
C LEU A 294 -3.14 -19.85 10.12
N LEU A 295 -3.66 -18.65 10.22
CA LEU A 295 -3.58 -17.63 9.19
C LEU A 295 -2.83 -16.41 9.72
N SER A 296 -1.84 -15.93 8.99
CA SER A 296 -1.21 -14.64 9.27
C SER A 296 -0.86 -13.91 7.97
N GLY A 297 -0.88 -12.59 8.04
CA GLY A 297 -0.43 -11.66 7.01
C GLY A 297 0.56 -10.68 7.60
N GLY A 298 1.26 -9.98 6.76
CA GLY A 298 2.30 -9.03 7.13
C GLY A 298 3.49 -9.14 6.19
N GLU A 299 4.59 -8.49 6.54
CA GLU A 299 5.79 -8.41 5.72
C GLU A 299 7.05 -8.59 6.57
N THR A 300 7.62 -9.79 6.56
CA THR A 300 8.89 -10.06 7.23
C THR A 300 10.07 -9.53 6.44
N THR A 301 11.20 -9.33 7.09
CA THR A 301 12.47 -8.91 6.50
C THR A 301 13.44 -10.08 6.43
N VAL A 302 14.43 -10.00 5.54
CA VAL A 302 15.54 -10.94 5.45
C VAL A 302 16.83 -10.19 5.25
N LYS A 303 17.87 -10.57 6.00
CA LYS A 303 19.22 -10.05 5.80
C LYS A 303 19.95 -10.92 4.77
N VAL A 304 20.27 -10.35 3.63
CA VAL A 304 20.99 -11.05 2.56
C VAL A 304 22.47 -11.09 2.90
N ASN A 305 23.00 -12.28 3.20
CA ASN A 305 24.40 -12.49 3.57
C ASN A 305 25.18 -13.31 2.52
N GLY A 306 24.58 -13.67 1.38
CA GLY A 306 25.19 -14.54 0.37
C GLY A 306 24.72 -14.25 -1.04
N LEU A 307 25.25 -15.02 -2.00
CA LEU A 307 24.95 -14.91 -3.44
C LEU A 307 23.79 -15.82 -3.87
N GLY A 308 23.17 -16.54 -2.95
CA GLY A 308 22.05 -17.45 -3.24
C GLY A 308 20.79 -16.71 -3.69
N LYS A 309 19.95 -17.42 -4.44
CA LYS A 309 18.60 -16.96 -4.79
C LYS A 309 17.61 -17.36 -3.71
N GLY A 310 16.76 -16.45 -3.30
CA GLY A 310 15.74 -16.67 -2.27
C GLY A 310 15.02 -15.38 -1.94
N GLY A 311 14.47 -15.33 -0.74
CA GLY A 311 13.76 -14.15 -0.23
C GLY A 311 13.06 -14.47 1.09
N ARG A 312 12.41 -13.48 1.67
CA ARG A 312 11.79 -13.59 3.00
C ARG A 312 10.84 -14.78 3.17
N ASN A 313 10.06 -15.13 2.16
CA ASN A 313 9.16 -16.29 2.27
C ASN A 313 9.88 -17.62 2.18
N SER A 314 10.90 -17.73 1.35
CA SER A 314 11.76 -18.91 1.29
C SER A 314 12.48 -19.12 2.62
N GLU A 315 13.02 -18.05 3.20
CA GLU A 315 13.69 -18.05 4.51
C GLU A 315 12.73 -18.43 5.63
N PHE A 316 11.55 -17.82 5.65
CA PHE A 316 10.49 -18.15 6.61
C PHE A 316 10.10 -19.63 6.53
N ALA A 317 9.82 -20.13 5.32
CA ALA A 317 9.43 -21.54 5.13
C ALA A 317 10.56 -22.51 5.50
N LEU A 318 11.81 -22.20 5.15
CA LEU A 318 12.97 -23.00 5.50
C LEU A 318 13.16 -23.08 7.01
N SER A 319 13.04 -21.95 7.71
CA SER A 319 13.10 -21.93 9.17
C SER A 319 12.01 -22.78 9.82
N MET A 320 10.77 -22.73 9.27
CA MET A 320 9.70 -23.63 9.72
C MET A 320 10.07 -25.10 9.52
N VAL A 321 10.58 -25.48 8.34
CA VAL A 321 11.00 -26.86 8.06
C VAL A 321 12.05 -27.35 9.05
N ASN A 322 13.07 -26.53 9.31
CA ASN A 322 14.14 -26.83 10.25
C ASN A 322 13.60 -27.04 11.68
N THR A 323 12.67 -26.21 12.11
CA THR A 323 12.09 -26.28 13.45
C THR A 323 11.12 -27.48 13.59
N LEU A 324 10.34 -27.77 12.57
CA LEU A 324 9.40 -28.90 12.55
C LEU A 324 10.08 -30.27 12.52
N LYS A 325 11.33 -30.37 12.05
CA LYS A 325 12.16 -31.59 12.05
C LYS A 325 11.42 -32.82 11.54
N GLY A 326 10.70 -32.68 10.43
CA GLY A 326 9.93 -33.78 9.83
C GLY A 326 8.67 -34.18 10.61
N ASN A 327 8.18 -33.35 11.52
CA ASN A 327 6.94 -33.60 12.25
C ASN A 327 5.77 -33.74 11.27
N LYS A 328 5.12 -34.93 11.27
CA LYS A 328 4.00 -35.24 10.38
C LYS A 328 2.73 -34.47 10.78
N ASN A 329 1.85 -34.25 9.80
CA ASN A 329 0.54 -33.61 9.98
C ASN A 329 0.60 -32.08 10.28
N ILE A 330 1.72 -31.42 9.94
CA ILE A 330 1.80 -29.97 9.89
C ILE A 330 2.24 -29.59 8.48
N LEU A 331 1.44 -28.80 7.79
CA LEU A 331 1.76 -28.23 6.48
C LEU A 331 1.94 -26.72 6.64
N ALA A 332 3.05 -26.21 6.13
CA ALA A 332 3.33 -24.78 6.12
C ALA A 332 3.37 -24.24 4.70
N VAL A 333 2.83 -23.05 4.51
CA VAL A 333 2.84 -22.34 3.24
C VAL A 333 3.16 -20.86 3.52
N SER A 334 4.19 -20.34 2.89
CA SER A 334 4.52 -18.93 2.87
C SER A 334 4.44 -18.40 1.44
N TYR A 335 3.80 -17.24 1.25
CA TYR A 335 3.49 -16.71 -0.08
C TYR A 335 3.71 -15.20 -0.14
N THR A 336 4.29 -14.73 -1.26
CA THR A 336 4.75 -13.34 -1.42
C THR A 336 3.75 -12.53 -2.15
N HIS A 337 2.70 -12.46 -2.31
CA HIS A 337 1.83 -11.44 -2.92
C HIS A 337 0.35 -11.79 -2.82
N LEU A 338 -0.35 -10.85 -2.19
CA LEU A 338 -1.78 -10.67 -2.41
C LEU A 338 -2.07 -9.86 -3.70
N THR A 339 -1.04 -9.28 -4.31
CA THR A 339 -1.11 -8.65 -5.64
C THR A 339 -0.82 -9.72 -6.70
N LEU A 340 -1.65 -9.74 -7.72
CA LEU A 340 -1.61 -10.68 -8.85
C LEU A 340 -0.20 -10.97 -9.34
N PRO A 341 0.19 -12.26 -9.51
CA PRO A 341 1.30 -12.57 -10.39
C PRO A 341 0.88 -12.18 -11.81
N THR A 342 1.53 -11.19 -12.36
CA THR A 342 1.32 -10.74 -13.73
C THR A 342 1.91 -11.70 -14.77
N LYS A 343 2.57 -12.79 -14.33
CA LYS A 343 2.95 -13.93 -15.18
C LYS A 343 2.94 -15.21 -14.34
N ALA A 344 2.20 -16.20 -14.80
CA ALA A 344 2.39 -17.58 -14.43
C ALA A 344 3.72 -18.09 -15.01
#